data_6a1d61896363399dd69608ea27ea8c5a
#
_entry.id   6a1d61896363399dd69608ea27ea8c5a
#
_cell.length_a   1.000
_cell.length_b   1.000
_cell.length_c   1.000
_cell.angle_alpha   90.00
_cell.angle_beta   90.00
_cell.angle_gamma   90.00
#
_symmetry.space_group_name_H-M   'P 1'
#
loop_
_entity.id
_entity.type
_entity.pdbx_description
1 polymer ?
#
loop_
_entity_poly.entity_id
_entity_poly.type
_entity_poly.pdbx_seq_one_letter_code
_entity_poly.pdbx_strand_id
1 'polypeptide(L)'
;MHVQHIRFNYPKSPDLLHDVSFSLIPGKLNVLIGMNGAGKTTLFDCMTGALPITSGELDLPHISDILYLTQFIYYSDELKGKDVAVFVGRLARLKAYRKQETYTHHLKQPRELDLFAHLWEMKIGKMSAGEKKWLFVTLLTTIPRSLYIFDEPTSGVDPATRLHIMRRFEQMTASGQTCLFSTHQLHDLLHTDAHVIFLHQGRILYEGDFKEWLNRFETTDPDVAFVQMLELAG
;
A
#
# COMPACT_ATOMS: atom_id res chain seq x y z
N MET A 1 7.45 -8.10 -12.59
CA MET A 1 8.11 -7.05 -11.80
C MET A 1 8.87 -7.74 -10.69
N HIS A 2 10.18 -7.54 -10.63
CA HIS A 2 11.05 -8.28 -9.71
C HIS A 2 11.94 -7.33 -8.94
N VAL A 3 12.15 -7.65 -7.68
CA VAL A 3 13.14 -7.05 -6.78
C VAL A 3 14.19 -8.13 -6.54
N GLN A 4 15.47 -7.85 -6.82
CA GLN A 4 16.52 -8.88 -6.83
C GLN A 4 17.76 -8.41 -6.06
N HIS A 5 18.09 -9.14 -5.00
CA HIS A 5 19.32 -8.99 -4.23
C HIS A 5 19.53 -7.57 -3.67
N ILE A 6 18.45 -6.87 -3.31
CA ILE A 6 18.54 -5.49 -2.83
C ILE A 6 19.23 -5.44 -1.48
N ARG A 7 20.25 -4.60 -1.41
CA ARG A 7 20.92 -4.19 -0.17
C ARG A 7 20.81 -2.69 -0.01
N PHE A 8 20.64 -2.26 1.21
CA PHE A 8 20.60 -0.85 1.55
C PHE A 8 21.10 -0.62 2.97
N ASN A 9 21.89 0.44 3.15
CA ASN A 9 22.29 0.99 4.44
C ASN A 9 22.26 2.50 4.41
N TYR A 10 21.90 3.10 5.53
CA TYR A 10 22.11 4.55 5.70
C TYR A 10 23.59 4.86 5.90
N PRO A 11 24.05 6.07 5.53
CA PRO A 11 25.46 6.46 5.73
C PRO A 11 25.92 6.20 7.16
N LYS A 12 27.03 5.50 7.32
CA LYS A 12 27.64 5.15 8.61
C LYS A 12 26.79 4.23 9.51
N SER A 13 25.79 3.55 8.96
CA SER A 13 24.96 2.58 9.68
C SER A 13 25.16 1.17 9.09
N PRO A 14 24.91 0.11 9.88
CA PRO A 14 24.88 -1.25 9.35
C PRO A 14 23.79 -1.39 8.28
N ASP A 15 23.86 -2.46 7.51
CA ASP A 15 22.84 -2.78 6.51
C ASP A 15 21.46 -2.87 7.17
N LEU A 16 20.47 -2.25 6.53
CA LEU A 16 19.08 -2.34 6.92
C LEU A 16 18.31 -3.34 6.05
N LEU A 17 18.68 -3.43 4.76
CA LEU A 17 18.16 -4.44 3.84
C LEU A 17 19.29 -5.38 3.45
N HIS A 18 19.06 -6.69 3.63
CA HIS A 18 20.06 -7.73 3.48
C HIS A 18 19.65 -8.72 2.41
N ASP A 19 20.00 -8.48 1.15
CA ASP A 19 19.75 -9.42 0.06
C ASP A 19 18.25 -9.71 -0.18
N VAL A 20 17.46 -8.65 -0.23
CA VAL A 20 16.00 -8.71 -0.38
C VAL A 20 15.65 -9.06 -1.82
N SER A 21 14.94 -10.17 -2.02
CA SER A 21 14.45 -10.62 -3.33
C SER A 21 13.00 -11.08 -3.23
N PHE A 22 12.15 -10.62 -4.15
CA PHE A 22 10.76 -11.05 -4.29
C PHE A 22 10.17 -10.61 -5.63
N SER A 23 8.99 -11.13 -5.95
CA SER A 23 8.25 -10.81 -7.17
C SER A 23 6.88 -10.21 -6.86
N LEU A 24 6.44 -9.27 -7.68
CA LEU A 24 5.06 -8.78 -7.65
C LEU A 24 4.24 -9.53 -8.69
N ILE A 25 3.14 -10.12 -8.26
CA ILE A 25 2.26 -10.92 -9.10
C ILE A 25 1.13 -10.03 -9.64
N PRO A 26 1.06 -9.78 -10.96
CA PRO A 26 -0.04 -9.03 -11.56
C PRO A 26 -1.38 -9.72 -11.29
N GLY A 27 -2.43 -8.92 -11.05
CA GLY A 27 -3.77 -9.45 -10.79
C GLY A 27 -3.99 -10.03 -9.39
N LYS A 28 -2.93 -10.12 -8.57
CA LYS A 28 -3.03 -10.46 -7.15
C LYS A 28 -2.78 -9.25 -6.26
N LEU A 29 -3.32 -9.31 -5.06
CA LEU A 29 -3.04 -8.35 -4.01
C LEU A 29 -1.67 -8.69 -3.42
N ASN A 30 -0.63 -7.90 -3.74
CA ASN A 30 0.71 -8.10 -3.18
C ASN A 30 0.82 -7.37 -1.84
N VAL A 31 1.27 -8.06 -0.80
CA VAL A 31 1.27 -7.54 0.56
C VAL A 31 2.64 -7.72 1.22
N LEU A 32 3.29 -6.62 1.56
CA LEU A 32 4.53 -6.63 2.33
C LEU A 32 4.21 -6.61 3.82
N ILE A 33 4.51 -7.69 4.50
CA ILE A 33 4.22 -7.89 5.92
C ILE A 33 5.50 -7.81 6.73
N GLY A 34 5.45 -7.16 7.87
CA GLY A 34 6.59 -7.11 8.79
C GLY A 34 6.31 -6.20 9.99
N MET A 35 7.03 -6.44 11.07
CA MET A 35 6.95 -5.60 12.27
C MET A 35 7.41 -4.16 12.00
N ASN A 36 7.12 -3.27 12.93
CA ASN A 36 7.67 -1.92 12.90
C ASN A 36 9.20 -1.98 12.98
N GLY A 37 9.88 -1.23 12.11
CA GLY A 37 11.34 -1.25 11.99
C GLY A 37 11.90 -2.38 11.11
N ALA A 38 11.09 -3.27 10.53
CA ALA A 38 11.57 -4.33 9.65
C ALA A 38 12.20 -3.85 8.33
N GLY A 39 11.98 -2.57 7.95
CA GLY A 39 12.52 -1.96 6.73
C GLY A 39 11.49 -1.76 5.61
N LYS A 40 10.18 -1.92 5.87
CA LYS A 40 9.11 -1.82 4.84
C LYS A 40 9.15 -0.47 4.09
N THR A 41 9.07 0.64 4.82
CA THR A 41 9.13 2.00 4.24
C THR A 41 10.43 2.22 3.48
N THR A 42 11.57 1.82 4.05
CA THR A 42 12.87 1.94 3.38
C THR A 42 12.92 1.14 2.08
N LEU A 43 12.35 -0.07 2.07
CA LEU A 43 12.25 -0.86 0.85
C LEU A 43 11.39 -0.16 -0.21
N PHE A 44 10.26 0.43 0.16
CA PHE A 44 9.43 1.23 -0.75
C PHE A 44 10.16 2.47 -1.26
N ASP A 45 10.90 3.17 -0.40
CA ASP A 45 11.73 4.31 -0.81
C ASP A 45 12.83 3.89 -1.81
N CYS A 46 13.45 2.71 -1.62
CA CYS A 46 14.37 2.14 -2.60
C CYS A 46 13.67 1.78 -3.92
N MET A 47 12.51 1.11 -3.86
CA MET A 47 11.75 0.71 -5.06
C MET A 47 11.26 1.92 -5.86
N THR A 48 11.03 3.05 -5.22
CA THR A 48 10.55 4.29 -5.85
C THR A 48 11.68 5.26 -6.20
N GLY A 49 12.94 4.89 -5.93
CA GLY A 49 14.11 5.73 -6.22
C GLY A 49 14.27 6.94 -5.29
N ALA A 50 13.46 7.04 -4.21
CA ALA A 50 13.64 8.06 -3.18
C ALA A 50 14.94 7.85 -2.39
N LEU A 51 15.36 6.58 -2.24
CA LEU A 51 16.64 6.17 -1.69
C LEU A 51 17.43 5.34 -2.71
N PRO A 52 18.73 5.60 -2.91
CA PRO A 52 19.56 4.80 -3.82
C PRO A 52 19.87 3.44 -3.19
N ILE A 53 19.67 2.35 -3.91
CA ILE A 53 20.10 1.02 -3.46
C ILE A 53 21.63 0.92 -3.43
N THR A 54 22.19 0.15 -2.49
CA THR A 54 23.62 -0.10 -2.39
C THR A 54 24.06 -1.16 -3.41
N SER A 55 23.23 -2.18 -3.63
CA SER A 55 23.41 -3.22 -4.66
C SER A 55 22.08 -3.91 -4.95
N GLY A 56 22.05 -4.69 -6.04
CA GLY A 56 20.88 -5.44 -6.51
C GLY A 56 20.27 -4.81 -7.76
N GLU A 57 19.11 -5.32 -8.16
CA GLU A 57 18.39 -4.91 -9.37
C GLU A 57 16.89 -4.73 -9.10
N LEU A 58 16.31 -3.74 -9.75
CA LEU A 58 14.87 -3.43 -9.69
C LEU A 58 14.30 -3.51 -11.11
N ASP A 59 13.61 -4.61 -11.42
CA ASP A 59 12.81 -4.75 -12.65
C ASP A 59 11.39 -4.25 -12.37
N LEU A 60 11.24 -2.93 -12.30
CA LEU A 60 10.02 -2.21 -12.00
C LEU A 60 9.70 -1.21 -13.13
N PRO A 61 8.45 -0.72 -13.23
CA PRO A 61 8.11 0.36 -14.14
C PRO A 61 8.97 1.59 -13.88
N HIS A 62 9.07 2.46 -14.90
CA HIS A 62 9.73 3.76 -14.72
C HIS A 62 9.05 4.55 -13.59
N ILE A 63 9.81 5.31 -12.82
CA ILE A 63 9.33 6.04 -11.63
C ILE A 63 8.08 6.90 -11.90
N SER A 64 7.97 7.47 -13.10
CA SER A 64 6.79 8.25 -13.50
C SER A 64 5.52 7.41 -13.64
N ASP A 65 5.64 6.07 -13.68
CA ASP A 65 4.54 5.12 -13.80
C ASP A 65 4.30 4.31 -12.51
N ILE A 66 4.92 4.74 -11.43
CA ILE A 66 4.71 4.26 -10.06
C ILE A 66 3.95 5.35 -9.30
N LEU A 67 2.91 4.94 -8.57
CA LEU A 67 2.25 5.78 -7.58
C LEU A 67 2.62 5.26 -6.20
N TYR A 68 3.17 6.15 -5.37
CA TYR A 68 3.53 5.82 -3.99
C TYR A 68 2.78 6.73 -3.02
N LEU A 69 1.99 6.12 -2.14
CA LEU A 69 1.35 6.77 -1.02
C LEU A 69 2.08 6.38 0.26
N THR A 70 2.77 7.33 0.85
CA THR A 70 3.52 7.16 2.10
C THR A 70 2.58 7.03 3.31
N GLN A 71 3.06 6.45 4.40
CA GLN A 71 2.28 6.26 5.63
C GLN A 71 1.71 7.57 6.18
N PHE A 72 2.48 8.66 6.11
CA PHE A 72 2.08 9.98 6.56
C PHE A 72 1.85 10.91 5.38
N ILE A 73 0.67 11.51 5.34
CA ILE A 73 0.25 12.43 4.28
C ILE A 73 0.21 13.83 4.89
N TYR A 74 1.09 14.69 4.42
CA TYR A 74 1.18 16.07 4.90
C TYR A 74 0.49 17.02 3.91
N TYR A 75 -0.65 17.54 4.32
CA TYR A 75 -1.36 18.60 3.62
C TYR A 75 -1.78 19.67 4.62
N SER A 76 -1.98 20.90 4.12
CA SER A 76 -2.51 21.96 4.96
C SER A 76 -3.93 21.61 5.44
N ASP A 77 -4.16 21.76 6.73
CA ASP A 77 -5.46 21.50 7.37
C ASP A 77 -6.58 22.40 6.83
N GLU A 78 -6.23 23.52 6.23
CA GLU A 78 -7.18 24.49 5.63
C GLU A 78 -7.71 24.08 4.26
N LEU A 79 -7.01 23.18 3.54
CA LEU A 79 -7.46 22.67 2.25
C LEU A 79 -8.70 21.82 2.41
N LYS A 80 -9.61 21.90 1.45
CA LYS A 80 -10.75 20.99 1.34
C LYS A 80 -10.38 19.76 0.51
N GLY A 81 -11.16 18.68 0.63
CA GLY A 81 -10.99 17.49 -0.19
C GLY A 81 -10.95 17.80 -1.69
N LYS A 82 -11.80 18.71 -2.17
CA LYS A 82 -11.80 19.19 -3.57
C LYS A 82 -10.51 19.87 -3.98
N ASP A 83 -9.84 20.60 -3.09
CA ASP A 83 -8.61 21.31 -3.42
C ASP A 83 -7.48 20.27 -3.64
N VAL A 84 -7.45 19.22 -2.82
CA VAL A 84 -6.55 18.08 -2.99
C VAL A 84 -6.86 17.32 -4.27
N ALA A 85 -8.14 17.05 -4.56
CA ALA A 85 -8.55 16.39 -5.80
C ALA A 85 -8.13 17.19 -7.04
N VAL A 86 -8.34 18.50 -7.04
CA VAL A 86 -7.92 19.40 -8.12
C VAL A 86 -6.40 19.38 -8.29
N PHE A 87 -5.64 19.42 -7.19
CA PHE A 87 -4.18 19.36 -7.22
C PHE A 87 -3.70 18.01 -7.82
N VAL A 88 -4.19 16.89 -7.30
CA VAL A 88 -3.86 15.54 -7.76
C VAL A 88 -4.23 15.36 -9.23
N GLY A 89 -5.46 15.70 -9.61
CA GLY A 89 -5.94 15.54 -10.97
C GLY A 89 -5.20 16.43 -11.98
N ARG A 90 -4.79 17.63 -11.57
CA ARG A 90 -3.98 18.51 -12.40
C ARG A 90 -2.57 17.96 -12.62
N LEU A 91 -1.91 17.46 -11.58
CA LEU A 91 -0.59 16.82 -11.70
C LEU A 91 -0.66 15.58 -12.59
N ALA A 92 -1.71 14.78 -12.44
CA ALA A 92 -1.95 13.58 -13.23
C ALA A 92 -2.49 13.88 -14.66
N ARG A 93 -2.73 15.13 -15.00
CA ARG A 93 -3.31 15.57 -16.30
C ARG A 93 -4.65 14.90 -16.61
N LEU A 94 -5.46 14.63 -15.58
CA LEU A 94 -6.78 14.02 -15.75
C LEU A 94 -7.72 14.99 -16.48
N LYS A 95 -8.56 14.45 -17.37
CA LYS A 95 -9.66 15.23 -17.96
C LYS A 95 -10.71 15.51 -16.88
N ALA A 96 -11.32 16.71 -16.94
CA ALA A 96 -12.37 17.11 -16.00
C ALA A 96 -12.01 16.98 -14.50
N TYR A 97 -10.75 17.16 -14.14
CA TYR A 97 -10.20 17.00 -12.78
C TYR A 97 -10.88 17.86 -11.69
N ARG A 98 -11.75 18.79 -12.05
CA ARG A 98 -12.55 19.61 -11.12
C ARG A 98 -13.91 18.99 -10.79
N LYS A 99 -14.30 17.90 -11.46
CA LYS A 99 -15.60 17.23 -11.27
C LYS A 99 -15.45 16.03 -10.35
N GLN A 100 -16.41 15.83 -9.46
CA GLN A 100 -16.43 14.68 -8.56
C GLN A 100 -16.48 13.35 -9.31
N GLU A 101 -17.23 13.29 -10.40
CA GLU A 101 -17.43 12.11 -11.21
C GLU A 101 -16.11 11.55 -11.76
N THR A 102 -15.09 12.40 -11.94
CA THR A 102 -13.75 11.96 -12.34
C THR A 102 -13.11 11.00 -11.34
N TYR A 103 -13.46 11.13 -10.05
CA TYR A 103 -12.87 10.37 -8.97
C TYR A 103 -13.79 9.28 -8.41
N THR A 104 -15.07 9.30 -8.76
CA THR A 104 -16.08 8.41 -8.16
C THR A 104 -16.56 7.30 -9.08
N HIS A 105 -16.08 7.23 -10.33
CA HIS A 105 -16.54 6.26 -11.32
C HIS A 105 -16.36 4.79 -10.90
N HIS A 106 -15.45 4.52 -9.96
CA HIS A 106 -15.20 3.19 -9.40
C HIS A 106 -15.96 2.93 -8.09
N LEU A 107 -16.58 3.95 -7.48
CA LEU A 107 -17.40 3.80 -6.29
C LEU A 107 -18.79 3.27 -6.69
N LYS A 108 -19.17 2.12 -6.14
CA LYS A 108 -20.43 1.44 -6.52
C LYS A 108 -21.49 1.53 -5.42
N GLN A 109 -21.10 1.79 -4.19
CA GLN A 109 -22.02 1.83 -3.07
C GLN A 109 -22.52 3.25 -2.81
N PRO A 110 -23.83 3.48 -2.61
CA PRO A 110 -24.36 4.80 -2.31
C PRO A 110 -23.67 5.48 -1.12
N ARG A 111 -23.36 4.71 -0.06
CA ARG A 111 -22.64 5.23 1.12
C ARG A 111 -21.24 5.77 0.81
N GLU A 112 -20.53 5.16 -0.13
CA GLU A 112 -19.20 5.64 -0.56
C GLU A 112 -19.32 6.96 -1.33
N LEU A 113 -20.35 7.09 -2.17
CA LEU A 113 -20.65 8.33 -2.90
C LEU A 113 -21.04 9.46 -1.95
N ASP A 114 -21.88 9.19 -0.96
CA ASP A 114 -22.29 10.16 0.05
C ASP A 114 -21.08 10.61 0.89
N LEU A 115 -20.23 9.65 1.32
CA LEU A 115 -19.00 9.95 2.04
C LEU A 115 -18.06 10.81 1.18
N PHE A 116 -17.87 10.45 -0.08
CA PHE A 116 -17.02 11.23 -0.98
C PHE A 116 -17.53 12.66 -1.17
N ALA A 117 -18.84 12.83 -1.39
CA ALA A 117 -19.47 14.15 -1.52
C ALA A 117 -19.31 14.99 -0.24
N HIS A 118 -19.43 14.38 0.93
CA HIS A 118 -19.21 15.03 2.22
C HIS A 118 -17.74 15.48 2.37
N LEU A 119 -16.78 14.57 2.13
CA LEU A 119 -15.35 14.87 2.26
C LEU A 119 -14.86 15.86 1.21
N TRP A 120 -15.51 15.94 0.06
CA TRP A 120 -15.19 16.89 -1.00
C TRP A 120 -15.24 18.35 -0.51
N GLU A 121 -16.22 18.69 0.33
CA GLU A 121 -16.38 20.04 0.88
C GLU A 121 -15.75 20.21 2.26
N MET A 122 -15.34 19.14 2.91
CA MET A 122 -14.76 19.16 4.25
C MET A 122 -13.29 19.60 4.21
N LYS A 123 -12.85 20.38 5.21
CA LYS A 123 -11.42 20.70 5.41
C LYS A 123 -10.65 19.45 5.86
N ILE A 124 -9.45 19.25 5.33
CA ILE A 124 -8.57 18.12 5.69
C ILE A 124 -8.33 18.04 7.20
N GLY A 125 -8.11 19.17 7.87
CA GLY A 125 -7.90 19.24 9.31
C GLY A 125 -9.11 18.78 10.17
N LYS A 126 -10.31 18.71 9.57
CA LYS A 126 -11.53 18.24 10.25
C LYS A 126 -11.83 16.76 10.00
N MET A 127 -11.11 16.13 9.06
CA MET A 127 -11.29 14.72 8.74
C MET A 127 -10.58 13.85 9.79
N SER A 128 -11.21 12.73 10.14
CA SER A 128 -10.54 11.66 10.88
C SER A 128 -9.37 11.06 10.09
N ALA A 129 -8.50 10.33 10.76
CA ALA A 129 -7.39 9.64 10.09
C ALA A 129 -7.89 8.65 9.02
N GLY A 130 -8.97 7.93 9.31
CA GLY A 130 -9.59 7.00 8.37
C GLY A 130 -10.18 7.71 7.14
N GLU A 131 -10.94 8.79 7.34
CA GLU A 131 -11.50 9.59 6.25
C GLU A 131 -10.41 10.17 5.34
N LYS A 132 -9.32 10.68 5.92
CA LYS A 132 -8.16 11.14 5.15
C LYS A 132 -7.61 10.01 4.29
N LYS A 133 -7.27 8.85 4.88
CA LYS A 133 -6.71 7.71 4.15
C LYS A 133 -7.64 7.22 3.04
N TRP A 134 -8.94 7.07 3.34
CA TRP A 134 -9.92 6.66 2.35
C TRP A 134 -10.02 7.64 1.20
N LEU A 135 -10.09 8.96 1.49
CA LEU A 135 -10.13 9.99 0.46
C LEU A 135 -8.89 9.92 -0.44
N PHE A 136 -7.68 9.85 0.15
CA PHE A 136 -6.44 9.79 -0.62
C PHE A 136 -6.34 8.53 -1.48
N VAL A 137 -6.67 7.35 -0.92
CA VAL A 137 -6.73 6.11 -1.70
C VAL A 137 -7.70 6.27 -2.87
N THR A 138 -8.91 6.81 -2.61
CA THR A 138 -9.93 7.02 -3.63
C THR A 138 -9.44 7.95 -4.74
N LEU A 139 -8.83 9.09 -4.41
CA LEU A 139 -8.30 10.04 -5.39
C LEU A 139 -7.13 9.46 -6.19
N LEU A 140 -6.15 8.88 -5.51
CA LEU A 140 -4.91 8.44 -6.13
C LEU A 140 -5.10 7.22 -7.03
N THR A 141 -6.02 6.33 -6.68
CA THR A 141 -6.32 5.14 -7.49
C THR A 141 -7.10 5.46 -8.77
N THR A 142 -7.50 6.71 -9.01
CA THR A 142 -8.03 7.17 -10.30
C THR A 142 -6.93 7.54 -11.31
N ILE A 143 -5.70 7.71 -10.84
CA ILE A 143 -4.56 8.05 -11.69
C ILE A 143 -4.03 6.77 -12.32
N PRO A 144 -4.04 6.60 -13.66
CA PRO A 144 -3.50 5.39 -14.28
C PRO A 144 -2.00 5.26 -14.02
N ARG A 145 -1.58 4.14 -13.45
CA ARG A 145 -0.18 3.77 -13.23
C ARG A 145 -0.01 2.26 -13.37
N SER A 146 1.19 1.81 -13.67
CA SER A 146 1.51 0.37 -13.77
C SER A 146 1.72 -0.28 -12.41
N LEU A 147 2.20 0.48 -11.43
CA LEU A 147 2.42 0.01 -10.06
C LEU A 147 1.89 1.02 -9.04
N TYR A 148 1.14 0.53 -8.08
CA TYR A 148 0.66 1.30 -6.94
C TYR A 148 1.27 0.73 -5.66
N ILE A 149 1.92 1.59 -4.87
CA ILE A 149 2.53 1.25 -3.59
C ILE A 149 1.85 2.07 -2.50
N PHE A 150 1.39 1.41 -1.44
CA PHE A 150 0.74 2.04 -0.30
C PHE A 150 1.41 1.60 1.00
N ASP A 151 1.95 2.55 1.75
CA ASP A 151 2.59 2.26 3.03
C ASP A 151 1.59 2.38 4.18
N GLU A 152 1.24 1.25 4.77
CA GLU A 152 0.27 1.10 5.88
C GLU A 152 -1.06 1.86 5.66
N PRO A 153 -1.77 1.63 4.53
CA PRO A 153 -2.96 2.40 4.17
C PRO A 153 -4.14 2.19 5.13
N THR A 154 -4.16 1.09 5.88
CA THR A 154 -5.23 0.72 6.81
C THR A 154 -4.87 0.94 8.28
N SER A 155 -3.65 1.38 8.60
CA SER A 155 -3.21 1.62 9.97
C SER A 155 -3.96 2.79 10.61
N GLY A 156 -4.50 2.59 11.83
CA GLY A 156 -5.25 3.61 12.56
C GLY A 156 -6.62 3.96 11.95
N VAL A 157 -7.18 3.07 11.12
CA VAL A 157 -8.46 3.24 10.42
C VAL A 157 -9.50 2.34 11.08
N ASP A 158 -10.72 2.84 11.22
CA ASP A 158 -11.85 2.05 11.75
C ASP A 158 -12.20 0.86 10.81
N PRO A 159 -12.82 -0.21 11.34
CA PRO A 159 -13.07 -1.42 10.56
C PRO A 159 -13.89 -1.21 9.27
N ALA A 160 -14.86 -0.28 9.28
CA ALA A 160 -15.69 -0.04 8.11
C ALA A 160 -14.90 0.63 6.98
N THR A 161 -14.16 1.68 7.31
CA THR A 161 -13.29 2.38 6.36
C THR A 161 -12.18 1.46 5.85
N ARG A 162 -11.61 0.61 6.69
CA ARG A 162 -10.62 -0.40 6.31
C ARG A 162 -11.17 -1.34 5.24
N LEU A 163 -12.38 -1.85 5.44
CA LEU A 163 -13.03 -2.73 4.47
C LEU A 163 -13.23 -2.03 3.11
N HIS A 164 -13.56 -0.75 3.09
CA HIS A 164 -13.68 0.02 1.84
C HIS A 164 -12.33 0.16 1.13
N ILE A 165 -11.24 0.42 1.86
CA ILE A 165 -9.88 0.50 1.30
C ILE A 165 -9.48 -0.86 0.70
N MET A 166 -9.68 -1.96 1.44
CA MET A 166 -9.33 -3.31 0.97
C MET A 166 -10.13 -3.69 -0.29
N ARG A 167 -11.43 -3.44 -0.33
CA ARG A 167 -12.26 -3.65 -1.53
C ARG A 167 -11.76 -2.85 -2.73
N ARG A 168 -11.26 -1.63 -2.51
CA ARG A 168 -10.68 -0.84 -3.58
C ARG A 168 -9.45 -1.51 -4.17
N PHE A 169 -8.55 -2.04 -3.34
CA PHE A 169 -7.38 -2.77 -3.81
C PHE A 169 -7.76 -4.05 -4.57
N GLU A 170 -8.75 -4.81 -4.09
CA GLU A 170 -9.26 -5.98 -4.81
C GLU A 170 -9.84 -5.61 -6.19
N GLN A 171 -10.59 -4.50 -6.30
CA GLN A 171 -11.10 -4.01 -7.57
C GLN A 171 -9.97 -3.62 -8.54
N MET A 172 -8.91 -2.99 -8.02
CA MET A 172 -7.74 -2.61 -8.82
C MET A 172 -7.04 -3.84 -9.39
N THR A 173 -6.76 -4.83 -8.55
CA THR A 173 -6.10 -6.08 -8.98
C THR A 173 -6.97 -6.88 -9.94
N ALA A 174 -8.28 -6.99 -9.68
CA ALA A 174 -9.23 -7.61 -10.60
C ALA A 174 -9.32 -6.90 -11.98
N SER A 175 -8.95 -5.61 -12.03
CA SER A 175 -8.85 -4.84 -13.27
C SER A 175 -7.47 -4.93 -13.94
N GLY A 176 -6.57 -5.80 -13.44
CA GLY A 176 -5.24 -6.04 -13.96
C GLY A 176 -4.16 -5.05 -13.50
N GLN A 177 -4.47 -4.17 -12.54
CA GLN A 177 -3.48 -3.26 -11.96
C GLN A 177 -2.61 -4.01 -10.96
N THR A 178 -1.32 -3.66 -10.89
CA THR A 178 -0.42 -4.21 -9.87
C THR A 178 -0.45 -3.32 -8.64
N CYS A 179 -0.85 -3.88 -7.51
CA CYS A 179 -0.95 -3.20 -6.23
C CYS A 179 -0.05 -3.90 -5.20
N LEU A 180 0.75 -3.11 -4.48
CA LEU A 180 1.56 -3.55 -3.35
C LEU A 180 1.24 -2.64 -2.17
N PHE A 181 0.90 -3.21 -1.03
CA PHE A 181 0.77 -2.42 0.19
C PHE A 181 1.48 -3.08 1.37
N SER A 182 1.92 -2.27 2.33
CA SER A 182 2.45 -2.79 3.58
C SER A 182 1.39 -2.86 4.66
N THR A 183 1.48 -3.87 5.52
CA THR A 183 0.66 -3.98 6.72
C THR A 183 1.37 -4.78 7.81
N HIS A 184 0.91 -4.58 9.04
CA HIS A 184 1.17 -5.47 10.18
C HIS A 184 -0.14 -6.13 10.68
N GLN A 185 -1.27 -5.91 9.99
CA GLN A 185 -2.60 -6.42 10.35
C GLN A 185 -2.96 -7.61 9.46
N LEU A 186 -2.63 -8.82 9.91
CA LEU A 186 -2.76 -10.04 9.10
C LEU A 186 -4.21 -10.50 8.95
N HIS A 187 -5.07 -10.21 9.92
CA HIS A 187 -6.48 -10.60 9.88
C HIS A 187 -7.25 -10.02 8.69
N ASP A 188 -6.81 -8.87 8.15
CA ASP A 188 -7.42 -8.26 6.97
C ASP A 188 -7.26 -9.14 5.71
N LEU A 189 -6.33 -10.09 5.72
CA LEU A 189 -5.98 -10.95 4.58
C LEU A 189 -6.74 -12.27 4.55
N LEU A 190 -7.41 -12.67 5.64
CA LEU A 190 -8.07 -13.97 5.77
C LEU A 190 -9.08 -14.31 4.65
N HIS A 191 -9.70 -13.27 4.08
CA HIS A 191 -10.71 -13.41 3.04
C HIS A 191 -10.24 -12.92 1.67
N THR A 192 -8.93 -12.70 1.49
CA THR A 192 -8.33 -12.21 0.24
C THR A 192 -7.53 -13.30 -0.46
N ASP A 193 -7.32 -13.13 -1.77
CA ASP A 193 -6.33 -13.89 -2.55
C ASP A 193 -5.03 -13.08 -2.60
N ALA A 194 -4.30 -13.08 -1.49
CA ALA A 194 -3.10 -12.27 -1.33
C ALA A 194 -1.82 -13.07 -1.60
N HIS A 195 -0.93 -12.48 -2.38
CA HIS A 195 0.48 -12.86 -2.46
C HIS A 195 1.25 -12.08 -1.39
N VAL A 196 1.80 -12.78 -0.40
CA VAL A 196 2.43 -12.17 0.76
C VAL A 196 3.95 -12.29 0.71
N ILE A 197 4.59 -11.26 1.21
CA ILE A 197 6.05 -11.11 1.29
C ILE A 197 6.36 -10.73 2.74
N PHE A 198 6.95 -11.65 3.50
CA PHE A 198 7.28 -11.40 4.91
C PHE A 198 8.69 -10.86 5.04
N LEU A 199 8.80 -9.60 5.48
CA LEU A 199 10.06 -8.93 5.75
C LEU A 199 10.35 -8.89 7.25
N HIS A 200 11.48 -9.44 7.66
CA HIS A 200 11.97 -9.42 9.03
C HIS A 200 13.45 -9.08 9.09
N GLN A 201 13.83 -8.11 9.90
CA GLN A 201 15.22 -7.67 10.05
C GLN A 201 15.96 -7.50 8.71
N GLY A 202 15.27 -6.87 7.74
CA GLY A 202 15.82 -6.59 6.41
C GLY A 202 15.99 -7.82 5.50
N ARG A 203 15.38 -8.97 5.81
CA ARG A 203 15.40 -10.21 5.01
C ARG A 203 13.99 -10.69 4.69
N ILE A 204 13.81 -11.33 3.55
CA ILE A 204 12.56 -12.03 3.24
C ILE A 204 12.60 -13.42 3.89
N LEU A 205 11.63 -13.68 4.77
CA LEU A 205 11.45 -14.99 5.41
C LEU A 205 10.53 -15.90 4.59
N TYR A 206 9.57 -15.33 3.90
CA TYR A 206 8.62 -16.06 3.07
C TYR A 206 8.08 -15.18 1.96
N GLU A 207 7.84 -15.79 0.80
CA GLU A 207 7.10 -15.24 -0.32
C GLU A 207 6.16 -16.32 -0.85
N GLY A 208 4.90 -15.98 -1.07
CA GLY A 208 3.92 -16.93 -1.62
C GLY A 208 2.47 -16.59 -1.28
N ASP A 209 1.59 -17.56 -1.45
CA ASP A 209 0.16 -17.43 -1.13
C ASP A 209 -0.06 -17.36 0.39
N PHE A 210 -0.95 -16.47 0.84
CA PHE A 210 -1.24 -16.25 2.25
C PHE A 210 -1.87 -17.48 2.92
N LYS A 211 -2.79 -18.15 2.24
CA LYS A 211 -3.48 -19.34 2.78
C LYS A 211 -2.55 -20.54 2.85
N GLU A 212 -1.68 -20.70 1.84
CA GLU A 212 -0.65 -21.75 1.87
C GLU A 212 0.34 -21.51 3.00
N TRP A 213 0.74 -20.25 3.24
CA TRP A 213 1.58 -19.91 4.38
C TRP A 213 0.90 -20.24 5.70
N LEU A 214 -0.36 -19.84 5.90
CA LEU A 214 -1.10 -20.07 7.14
C LEU A 214 -1.25 -21.58 7.45
N ASN A 215 -1.51 -22.38 6.41
CA ASN A 215 -1.64 -23.83 6.55
C ASN A 215 -0.35 -24.53 7.04
N ARG A 216 0.84 -23.94 6.83
CA ARG A 216 2.12 -24.51 7.30
C ARG A 216 2.27 -24.48 8.82
N PHE A 217 1.54 -23.61 9.50
CA PHE A 217 1.61 -23.41 10.94
C PHE A 217 0.47 -24.09 11.71
N GLU A 218 -0.36 -24.88 11.02
CA GLU A 218 -1.47 -25.65 11.62
C GLU A 218 -2.40 -24.80 12.50
N THR A 219 -2.57 -23.51 12.18
CA THR A 219 -3.41 -22.56 12.89
C THR A 219 -4.30 -21.77 11.92
N THR A 220 -5.45 -21.32 12.40
CA THR A 220 -6.33 -20.38 11.69
C THR A 220 -6.09 -18.94 12.08
N ASP A 221 -5.27 -18.70 13.11
CA ASP A 221 -4.93 -17.36 13.58
C ASP A 221 -3.61 -16.91 12.94
N PRO A 222 -3.63 -15.90 12.06
CA PRO A 222 -2.46 -15.45 11.35
C PRO A 222 -1.41 -14.76 12.25
N ASP A 223 -1.81 -14.19 13.38
CA ASP A 223 -0.88 -13.59 14.32
C ASP A 223 -0.07 -14.67 15.05
N VAL A 224 -0.73 -15.79 15.39
CA VAL A 224 -0.05 -16.98 15.96
C VAL A 224 0.94 -17.56 14.95
N ALA A 225 0.52 -17.76 13.70
CA ALA A 225 1.41 -18.25 12.63
C ALA A 225 2.63 -17.34 12.43
N PHE A 226 2.42 -16.03 12.50
CA PHE A 226 3.50 -15.06 12.35
C PHE A 226 4.52 -15.14 13.48
N VAL A 227 4.06 -15.26 14.74
CA VAL A 227 4.96 -15.43 15.89
C VAL A 227 5.77 -16.72 15.75
N GLN A 228 5.13 -17.85 15.41
CA GLN A 228 5.83 -19.13 15.18
C GLN A 228 6.89 -19.02 14.07
N MET A 229 6.56 -18.33 12.96
CA MET A 229 7.54 -18.09 11.90
C MET A 229 8.75 -17.29 12.37
N LEU A 230 8.55 -16.27 13.21
CA LEU A 230 9.64 -15.47 13.77
C LEU A 230 10.53 -16.27 14.72
N GLU A 231 9.94 -17.16 15.54
CA GLU A 231 10.68 -18.06 16.45
C GLU A 231 11.56 -19.04 15.68
N LEU A 232 11.11 -19.51 14.50
CA LEU A 232 11.91 -20.38 13.64
C LEU A 232 13.04 -19.67 12.90
N ALA A 233 12.95 -18.33 12.75
CA ALA A 233 13.91 -17.52 12.02
C ALA A 233 15.03 -16.93 12.91
N GLY A 234 14.86 -16.95 14.24
CA GLY A 234 15.83 -16.41 15.23
C GLY A 234 16.72 -17.46 15.74
#